data_3d4f9b508d96f6f5384f191e76856b7d
#
_entry.id   3d4f9b508d96f6f5384f191e76856b7d
#
_cell.length_a   1.000
_cell.length_b   1.000
_cell.length_c   1.000
_cell.angle_alpha   90.00
_cell.angle_beta   90.00
_cell.angle_gamma   90.00
#
_symmetry.space_group_name_H-M   'P 1'
#
loop_
_entity.id
_entity.type
_entity.pdbx_description
1 polymer ?
#
loop_
_entity_poly.entity_id
_entity_poly.type
_entity_poly.pdbx_seq_one_letter_code
_entity_poly.pdbx_strand_id
1 'polypeptide(L)'
;MKVAMLTGGGDCPALNAVIRGVVRTVSNRGGECFGLLEGWRGAIQGNAIPLKPRETDEILDKGGTILGSSRTNPYKKAESVQQLRESFARLGFDALVAIGGDDTLGVAKRLYEDFKFPVIGVPKTIDNDLDCTDYTFGFDTSINIVMEAVDRLRPTAESHRRVMVVETMGRHAGWIACFAGIATAADYVLIPEEEVNVEEMCRVLKERRQAGKTYGMVIASEGAKLPQEGLVTDTAEVDDFGHVRLGGIGKTVADIIERRTGIETRYVTLGHLQRGGPPSAFDRVLGTRLGIHAGRLVLEKNFGMMVALRGLKIVSDTLANAVGRNRELDLDFMREAEEFYKHV
;
A
#
# COMPACT_ATOMS: atom_id res chain seq x y z
N MET A 1 31.28 -2.40 -6.31
CA MET A 1 30.33 -1.97 -5.26
C MET A 1 29.37 -3.12 -5.00
N LYS A 2 29.21 -3.51 -3.72
CA LYS A 2 28.26 -4.55 -3.29
C LYS A 2 27.01 -3.88 -2.70
N VAL A 3 25.88 -4.05 -3.33
CA VAL A 3 24.61 -3.41 -2.97
C VAL A 3 23.66 -4.45 -2.40
N ALA A 4 23.28 -4.28 -1.14
CA ALA A 4 22.24 -5.06 -0.51
C ALA A 4 20.85 -4.43 -0.78
N MET A 5 19.80 -5.25 -0.81
CA MET A 5 18.43 -4.77 -0.87
C MET A 5 17.50 -5.64 -0.01
N LEU A 6 16.49 -5.02 0.56
CA LEU A 6 15.47 -5.72 1.33
C LEU A 6 14.07 -5.22 0.96
N THR A 7 13.09 -6.09 1.20
CA THR A 7 11.66 -5.77 1.12
C THR A 7 11.03 -5.92 2.50
N GLY A 8 10.38 -4.87 3.01
CA GLY A 8 9.84 -4.85 4.37
C GLY A 8 8.36 -4.49 4.45
N GLY A 9 7.71 -4.92 5.53
CA GLY A 9 6.29 -4.71 5.76
C GLY A 9 5.37 -5.63 4.95
N GLY A 10 4.12 -5.26 4.77
CA GLY A 10 3.20 -6.00 3.89
C GLY A 10 3.72 -6.05 2.46
N ASP A 11 3.57 -7.17 1.79
CA ASP A 11 3.89 -7.29 0.38
C ASP A 11 2.88 -6.56 -0.51
N CYS A 12 3.28 -6.30 -1.73
CA CYS A 12 2.40 -5.78 -2.77
C CYS A 12 2.91 -6.16 -4.16
N PRO A 13 2.09 -6.04 -5.20
CA PRO A 13 2.53 -6.20 -6.58
C PRO A 13 3.65 -5.21 -6.94
N ALA A 14 4.55 -5.63 -7.87
CA ALA A 14 5.70 -4.87 -8.39
C ALA A 14 6.93 -4.70 -7.47
N LEU A 15 6.98 -5.29 -6.28
CA LEU A 15 8.24 -5.38 -5.51
C LEU A 15 9.36 -5.99 -6.34
N ASN A 16 9.09 -7.05 -7.08
CA ASN A 16 10.05 -7.71 -7.95
C ASN A 16 10.50 -6.84 -9.13
N ALA A 17 9.64 -5.95 -9.63
CA ALA A 17 10.02 -4.98 -10.66
C ALA A 17 11.07 -3.99 -10.15
N VAL A 18 10.95 -3.53 -8.90
CA VAL A 18 11.94 -2.68 -8.25
C VAL A 18 13.27 -3.42 -8.08
N ILE A 19 13.24 -4.64 -7.53
CA ILE A 19 14.43 -5.49 -7.36
C ILE A 19 15.16 -5.65 -8.69
N ARG A 20 14.44 -6.01 -9.75
CA ARG A 20 14.98 -6.14 -11.10
C ARG A 20 15.60 -4.84 -11.61
N GLY A 21 14.94 -3.71 -11.39
CA GLY A 21 15.44 -2.38 -11.78
C GLY A 21 16.77 -2.03 -11.12
N VAL A 22 16.90 -2.26 -9.81
CA VAL A 22 18.14 -2.06 -9.05
C VAL A 22 19.24 -2.99 -9.56
N VAL A 23 18.96 -4.30 -9.64
CA VAL A 23 19.94 -5.32 -10.06
C VAL A 23 20.51 -4.99 -11.44
N ARG A 24 19.66 -4.68 -12.41
CA ARG A 24 20.10 -4.32 -13.77
C ARG A 24 20.95 -3.05 -13.78
N THR A 25 20.55 -2.02 -13.04
CA THR A 25 21.25 -0.74 -13.02
C THR A 25 22.64 -0.85 -12.41
N VAL A 26 22.76 -1.57 -11.29
CA VAL A 26 24.02 -1.77 -10.58
C VAL A 26 24.95 -2.70 -11.35
N SER A 27 24.44 -3.84 -11.84
CA SER A 27 25.25 -4.82 -12.57
C SER A 27 25.79 -4.28 -13.90
N ASN A 28 25.01 -3.46 -14.62
CA ASN A 28 25.46 -2.82 -15.86
C ASN A 28 26.66 -1.86 -15.66
N ARG A 29 26.97 -1.52 -14.40
CA ARG A 29 28.13 -0.69 -14.00
C ARG A 29 29.16 -1.47 -13.19
N GLY A 30 29.15 -2.80 -13.30
CA GLY A 30 30.14 -3.68 -12.68
C GLY A 30 29.96 -3.89 -11.16
N GLY A 31 28.81 -3.51 -10.60
CA GLY A 31 28.46 -3.80 -9.21
C GLY A 31 27.82 -5.16 -9.03
N GLU A 32 27.79 -5.63 -7.79
CA GLU A 32 27.15 -6.87 -7.35
C GLU A 32 25.93 -6.55 -6.48
N CYS A 33 24.84 -7.33 -6.64
CA CYS A 33 23.63 -7.17 -5.87
C CYS A 33 23.35 -8.37 -4.99
N PHE A 34 22.80 -8.11 -3.80
CA PHE A 34 22.42 -9.12 -2.82
C PHE A 34 21.04 -8.80 -2.26
N GLY A 35 20.20 -9.83 -2.13
CA GLY A 35 18.90 -9.73 -1.46
C GLY A 35 19.00 -10.22 -0.02
N LEU A 36 18.59 -9.37 0.93
CA LEU A 36 18.44 -9.75 2.33
C LEU A 36 17.06 -10.40 2.53
N LEU A 37 17.05 -11.65 2.95
CA LEU A 37 15.83 -12.41 3.09
C LEU A 37 14.99 -11.94 4.28
N GLU A 38 13.67 -11.88 4.12
CA GLU A 38 12.74 -11.50 5.17
C GLU A 38 12.99 -10.09 5.76
N GLY A 39 13.34 -9.14 4.92
CA GLY A 39 13.44 -7.73 5.28
C GLY A 39 14.50 -7.44 6.35
N TRP A 40 14.14 -6.64 7.36
CA TRP A 40 15.05 -6.27 8.44
C TRP A 40 15.55 -7.46 9.26
N ARG A 41 14.77 -8.57 9.33
CA ARG A 41 15.25 -9.81 9.99
C ARG A 41 16.51 -10.32 9.34
N GLY A 42 16.51 -10.44 8.01
CA GLY A 42 17.68 -10.89 7.27
C GLY A 42 18.86 -9.92 7.36
N ALA A 43 18.61 -8.62 7.43
CA ALA A 43 19.65 -7.62 7.65
C ALA A 43 20.34 -7.79 9.02
N ILE A 44 19.56 -8.05 10.09
CA ILE A 44 20.08 -8.31 11.43
C ILE A 44 20.91 -9.60 11.45
N GLN A 45 20.41 -10.68 10.85
CA GLN A 45 21.03 -12.02 10.87
C GLN A 45 22.17 -12.16 9.86
N GLY A 46 22.26 -11.24 8.87
CA GLY A 46 23.20 -11.36 7.76
C GLY A 46 22.79 -12.46 6.77
N ASN A 47 21.48 -12.74 6.64
CA ASN A 47 20.95 -13.74 5.73
C ASN A 47 20.74 -13.12 4.34
N ALA A 48 21.70 -13.32 3.43
CA ALA A 48 21.75 -12.72 2.12
C ALA A 48 21.95 -13.75 1.01
N ILE A 49 21.32 -13.52 -0.12
CA ILE A 49 21.51 -14.29 -1.36
C ILE A 49 22.05 -13.39 -2.47
N PRO A 50 22.93 -13.86 -3.36
CA PRO A 50 23.32 -13.10 -4.53
C PRO A 50 22.14 -12.92 -5.49
N LEU A 51 22.06 -11.77 -6.14
CA LEU A 51 21.05 -11.46 -7.16
C LEU A 51 21.75 -11.09 -8.46
N LYS A 52 21.67 -11.99 -9.44
CA LYS A 52 22.25 -11.76 -10.76
C LYS A 52 21.18 -11.33 -11.76
N PRO A 53 21.55 -10.58 -12.82
CA PRO A 53 20.60 -10.14 -13.84
C PRO A 53 19.77 -11.30 -14.43
N ARG A 54 20.39 -12.44 -14.72
CA ARG A 54 19.70 -13.62 -15.28
C ARG A 54 18.64 -14.19 -14.32
N GLU A 55 18.90 -14.17 -13.01
CA GLU A 55 17.98 -14.69 -11.99
C GLU A 55 16.78 -13.75 -11.74
N THR A 56 16.91 -12.49 -12.13
CA THR A 56 15.87 -11.47 -12.00
C THR A 56 15.14 -11.14 -13.30
N ASP A 57 15.42 -11.86 -14.40
CA ASP A 57 14.75 -11.59 -15.68
C ASP A 57 13.27 -11.97 -15.68
N GLU A 58 12.92 -13.07 -15.04
CA GLU A 58 11.59 -13.67 -15.06
C GLU A 58 10.77 -13.36 -13.80
N ILE A 59 11.05 -12.22 -13.12
CA ILE A 59 10.31 -11.85 -11.91
C ILE A 59 9.40 -10.64 -12.08
N LEU A 60 9.41 -10.00 -13.25
CA LEU A 60 8.69 -8.74 -13.49
C LEU A 60 7.18 -8.87 -13.29
N ASP A 61 6.61 -9.97 -13.68
CA ASP A 61 5.18 -10.26 -13.60
C ASP A 61 4.78 -11.05 -12.35
N LYS A 62 5.73 -11.43 -11.50
CA LYS A 62 5.45 -12.15 -10.26
C LYS A 62 4.98 -11.19 -9.17
N GLY A 63 3.83 -11.50 -8.58
CA GLY A 63 3.35 -10.84 -7.36
C GLY A 63 4.22 -11.15 -6.14
N GLY A 64 3.98 -10.46 -5.05
CA GLY A 64 4.76 -10.59 -3.83
C GLY A 64 6.24 -10.20 -4.01
N THR A 65 7.13 -10.83 -3.28
CA THR A 65 8.58 -10.59 -3.33
C THR A 65 9.39 -11.86 -3.26
N ILE A 66 10.41 -11.97 -4.13
CA ILE A 66 11.35 -13.11 -4.11
C ILE A 66 12.25 -13.13 -2.87
N LEU A 67 12.33 -12.03 -2.12
CA LEU A 67 13.14 -11.92 -0.91
C LEU A 67 12.38 -12.28 0.37
N GLY A 68 11.07 -12.45 0.29
CA GLY A 68 10.23 -12.51 1.48
C GLY A 68 10.18 -11.17 2.21
N SER A 69 9.33 -11.09 3.22
CA SER A 69 9.13 -9.89 4.03
C SER A 69 8.92 -10.24 5.49
N SER A 70 9.15 -9.28 6.38
CA SER A 70 8.82 -9.41 7.80
C SER A 70 8.41 -8.06 8.39
N ARG A 71 7.72 -8.10 9.54
CA ARG A 71 7.39 -6.93 10.36
C ARG A 71 8.41 -6.72 11.48
N THR A 72 9.66 -7.13 11.27
CA THR A 72 10.74 -6.95 12.24
C THR A 72 11.16 -5.49 12.31
N ASN A 73 11.18 -4.92 13.52
CA ASN A 73 11.69 -3.58 13.77
C ASN A 73 13.03 -3.67 14.51
N PRO A 74 14.17 -3.31 13.88
CA PRO A 74 15.49 -3.34 14.51
C PRO A 74 15.60 -2.46 15.75
N TYR A 75 14.81 -1.38 15.81
CA TYR A 75 14.87 -0.44 16.94
C TYR A 75 14.06 -0.86 18.17
N LYS A 76 13.37 -2.01 18.13
CA LYS A 76 12.76 -2.60 19.34
C LYS A 76 13.80 -3.05 20.37
N LYS A 77 14.99 -3.43 19.91
CA LYS A 77 16.10 -3.89 20.77
C LYS A 77 17.38 -3.18 20.32
N ALA A 78 18.09 -2.55 21.27
CA ALA A 78 19.32 -1.82 20.98
C ALA A 78 20.39 -2.69 20.31
N GLU A 79 20.50 -3.94 20.73
CA GLU A 79 21.43 -4.93 20.17
C GLU A 79 21.16 -5.25 18.69
N SER A 80 19.89 -5.20 18.25
CA SER A 80 19.52 -5.54 16.87
C SER A 80 20.05 -4.53 15.86
N VAL A 81 20.12 -3.25 16.19
CA VAL A 81 20.74 -2.22 15.35
C VAL A 81 22.23 -2.45 15.22
N GLN A 82 22.88 -2.80 16.34
CA GLN A 82 24.32 -3.12 16.32
C GLN A 82 24.60 -4.37 15.49
N GLN A 83 23.84 -5.46 15.69
CA GLN A 83 23.95 -6.70 14.91
C GLN A 83 23.75 -6.46 13.42
N LEU A 84 22.78 -5.62 13.03
CA LEU A 84 22.56 -5.23 11.63
C LEU A 84 23.81 -4.57 11.03
N ARG A 85 24.39 -3.60 11.74
CA ARG A 85 25.60 -2.90 11.29
C ARG A 85 26.80 -3.83 11.17
N GLU A 86 26.99 -4.71 12.14
CA GLU A 86 28.06 -5.72 12.13
C GLU A 86 27.88 -6.72 10.99
N SER A 87 26.65 -7.19 10.75
CA SER A 87 26.34 -8.08 9.63
C SER A 87 26.61 -7.42 8.28
N PHE A 88 26.23 -6.16 8.13
CA PHE A 88 26.46 -5.36 6.93
C PHE A 88 27.95 -5.20 6.65
N ALA A 89 28.74 -4.84 7.67
CA ALA A 89 30.18 -4.71 7.57
C ALA A 89 30.88 -6.06 7.28
N ARG A 90 30.48 -7.13 7.98
CA ARG A 90 31.03 -8.48 7.80
C ARG A 90 30.78 -9.02 6.39
N LEU A 91 29.63 -8.72 5.77
CA LEU A 91 29.31 -9.13 4.40
C LEU A 91 29.95 -8.22 3.35
N GLY A 92 30.51 -7.09 3.77
CA GLY A 92 31.21 -6.14 2.91
C GLY A 92 30.27 -5.39 1.98
N PHE A 93 29.07 -5.07 2.43
CA PHE A 93 28.12 -4.27 1.65
C PHE A 93 28.50 -2.79 1.69
N ASP A 94 28.41 -2.13 0.52
CA ASP A 94 28.70 -0.71 0.38
C ASP A 94 27.45 0.16 0.53
N ALA A 95 26.26 -0.38 0.20
CA ALA A 95 25.00 0.35 0.25
C ALA A 95 23.80 -0.59 0.43
N LEU A 96 22.70 -0.04 0.97
CA LEU A 96 21.42 -0.71 1.15
C LEU A 96 20.31 0.02 0.36
N VAL A 97 19.47 -0.74 -0.34
CA VAL A 97 18.19 -0.26 -0.87
C VAL A 97 17.08 -0.86 -0.01
N ALA A 98 16.39 -0.03 0.77
CA ALA A 98 15.25 -0.42 1.61
C ALA A 98 13.94 -0.16 0.87
N ILE A 99 13.22 -1.22 0.51
CA ILE A 99 11.96 -1.16 -0.23
C ILE A 99 10.82 -1.45 0.73
N GLY A 100 9.99 -0.46 1.06
CA GLY A 100 8.93 -0.65 2.04
C GLY A 100 8.04 0.56 2.27
N GLY A 101 7.05 0.39 3.16
CA GLY A 101 6.16 1.44 3.64
C GLY A 101 6.82 2.30 4.72
N ASP A 102 6.01 3.15 5.37
CA ASP A 102 6.46 4.11 6.38
C ASP A 102 7.34 3.48 7.47
N ASP A 103 6.94 2.35 8.04
CA ASP A 103 7.72 1.63 9.06
C ASP A 103 9.11 1.21 8.58
N THR A 104 9.19 0.67 7.36
CA THR A 104 10.47 0.20 6.79
C THR A 104 11.39 1.38 6.46
N LEU A 105 10.82 2.43 5.88
CA LEU A 105 11.54 3.65 5.55
C LEU A 105 11.89 4.45 6.80
N GLY A 106 11.07 4.37 7.86
CA GLY A 106 11.35 4.95 9.18
C GLY A 106 12.61 4.36 9.81
N VAL A 107 12.79 3.05 9.71
CA VAL A 107 14.05 2.41 10.12
C VAL A 107 15.21 2.89 9.26
N ALA A 108 15.05 2.98 7.94
CA ALA A 108 16.10 3.48 7.04
C ALA A 108 16.49 4.93 7.35
N LYS A 109 15.49 5.81 7.60
CA LYS A 109 15.69 7.20 8.04
C LYS A 109 16.55 7.26 9.30
N ARG A 110 16.14 6.54 10.35
CA ARG A 110 16.87 6.51 11.63
C ARG A 110 18.29 5.99 11.48
N LEU A 111 18.51 4.92 10.71
CA LEU A 111 19.86 4.41 10.43
C LEU A 111 20.73 5.46 9.75
N TYR A 112 20.19 6.24 8.82
CA TYR A 112 20.91 7.32 8.18
C TYR A 112 21.21 8.49 9.14
N GLU A 113 20.22 8.90 9.93
CA GLU A 113 20.37 10.00 10.89
C GLU A 113 21.38 9.67 11.98
N ASP A 114 21.26 8.49 12.61
CA ASP A 114 22.08 8.05 13.75
C ASP A 114 23.51 7.68 13.35
N PHE A 115 23.70 7.05 12.18
CA PHE A 115 24.98 6.42 11.83
C PHE A 115 25.50 6.81 10.44
N LYS A 116 24.83 7.67 9.71
CA LYS A 116 25.12 7.95 8.29
C LYS A 116 25.18 6.66 7.46
N PHE A 117 24.32 5.69 7.84
CA PHE A 117 24.26 4.39 7.17
C PHE A 117 23.91 4.57 5.69
N PRO A 118 24.65 3.92 4.75
CA PRO A 118 24.49 4.16 3.32
C PRO A 118 23.21 3.53 2.78
N VAL A 119 22.07 4.19 2.92
CA VAL A 119 20.75 3.68 2.57
C VAL A 119 19.99 4.59 1.62
N ILE A 120 19.25 3.96 0.67
CA ILE A 120 18.27 4.58 -0.21
C ILE A 120 16.92 3.94 0.06
N GLY A 121 15.85 4.75 0.16
CA GLY A 121 14.48 4.31 0.29
C GLY A 121 13.75 4.17 -1.04
N VAL A 122 12.87 3.17 -1.13
CA VAL A 122 11.92 3.03 -2.24
C VAL A 122 10.52 2.87 -1.66
N PRO A 123 9.57 3.78 -1.99
CA PRO A 123 8.24 3.78 -1.40
C PRO A 123 7.41 2.61 -1.93
N LYS A 124 6.92 1.76 -1.02
CA LYS A 124 6.11 0.59 -1.31
C LYS A 124 4.92 0.55 -0.36
N THR A 125 3.75 0.76 -0.89
CA THR A 125 2.46 0.50 -0.21
C THR A 125 1.35 0.45 -1.25
N ILE A 126 0.29 -0.33 -0.99
CA ILE A 126 -0.93 -0.26 -1.80
C ILE A 126 -1.82 0.90 -1.37
N ASP A 127 -1.60 1.46 -0.18
CA ASP A 127 -2.47 2.45 0.45
C ASP A 127 -2.26 3.87 -0.11
N ASN A 128 -1.18 4.10 -0.87
CA ASN A 128 -0.77 5.40 -1.43
C ASN A 128 -0.63 6.53 -0.40
N ASP A 129 -0.26 6.15 0.82
CA ASP A 129 -0.24 6.97 2.02
C ASP A 129 1.15 7.53 2.38
N LEU A 130 2.15 7.38 1.52
CA LEU A 130 3.50 7.92 1.71
C LEU A 130 3.61 9.34 1.12
N ASP A 131 4.17 10.25 1.91
CA ASP A 131 4.42 11.63 1.46
C ASP A 131 5.56 11.72 0.42
N CYS A 132 5.69 12.86 -0.21
CA CYS A 132 6.71 13.16 -1.23
C CYS A 132 6.62 12.36 -2.53
N THR A 133 5.60 11.53 -2.74
CA THR A 133 5.36 10.82 -4.00
C THR A 133 3.89 10.88 -4.42
N ASP A 134 3.62 11.07 -5.71
CA ASP A 134 2.24 11.11 -6.21
C ASP A 134 1.59 9.73 -6.20
N TYR A 135 2.38 8.68 -6.52
CA TYR A 135 1.94 7.30 -6.51
C TYR A 135 2.99 6.38 -5.90
N THR A 136 2.51 5.41 -5.13
CA THR A 136 3.28 4.23 -4.72
C THR A 136 2.93 3.05 -5.61
N PHE A 137 3.91 2.19 -5.92
CA PHE A 137 3.60 0.97 -6.68
C PHE A 137 2.85 -0.04 -5.81
N GLY A 138 2.00 -0.82 -6.46
CA GLY A 138 1.02 -1.72 -5.85
C GLY A 138 -0.37 -1.09 -5.71
N PHE A 139 -0.47 0.23 -5.68
CA PHE A 139 -1.72 0.96 -5.56
C PHE A 139 -2.62 0.76 -6.80
N ASP A 140 -2.09 0.99 -8.01
CA ASP A 140 -2.86 0.80 -9.24
C ASP A 140 -3.37 -0.63 -9.40
N THR A 141 -2.54 -1.62 -9.09
CA THR A 141 -2.96 -3.03 -9.10
C THR A 141 -4.07 -3.28 -8.08
N SER A 142 -3.97 -2.70 -6.88
CA SER A 142 -5.00 -2.84 -5.85
C SER A 142 -6.34 -2.28 -6.31
N ILE A 143 -6.35 -1.10 -6.95
CA ILE A 143 -7.56 -0.49 -7.52
C ILE A 143 -8.17 -1.40 -8.59
N ASN A 144 -7.35 -1.94 -9.49
CA ASN A 144 -7.84 -2.86 -10.55
C ASN A 144 -8.47 -4.11 -9.95
N ILE A 145 -7.91 -4.66 -8.88
CA ILE A 145 -8.48 -5.83 -8.17
C ILE A 145 -9.84 -5.47 -7.54
N VAL A 146 -9.95 -4.31 -6.90
CA VAL A 146 -11.23 -3.85 -6.33
C VAL A 146 -12.26 -3.64 -7.43
N MET A 147 -11.89 -2.98 -8.52
CA MET A 147 -12.76 -2.74 -9.68
C MET A 147 -13.26 -4.08 -10.26
N GLU A 148 -12.38 -5.04 -10.49
CA GLU A 148 -12.76 -6.36 -11.00
C GLU A 148 -13.70 -7.10 -10.04
N ALA A 149 -13.47 -7.00 -8.73
CA ALA A 149 -14.35 -7.60 -7.73
C ALA A 149 -15.76 -6.96 -7.74
N VAL A 150 -15.83 -5.63 -7.82
CA VAL A 150 -17.11 -4.90 -7.90
C VAL A 150 -17.87 -5.28 -9.18
N ASP A 151 -17.20 -5.33 -10.31
CA ASP A 151 -17.81 -5.71 -11.59
C ASP A 151 -18.37 -7.14 -11.55
N ARG A 152 -17.69 -8.07 -10.85
CA ARG A 152 -18.20 -9.43 -10.63
C ARG A 152 -19.38 -9.49 -9.66
N LEU A 153 -19.45 -8.57 -8.69
CA LEU A 153 -20.54 -8.50 -7.71
C LEU A 153 -21.79 -7.81 -8.28
N ARG A 154 -21.65 -6.93 -9.24
CA ARG A 154 -22.74 -6.13 -9.82
C ARG A 154 -23.89 -6.99 -10.38
N PRO A 155 -23.66 -8.02 -11.22
CA PRO A 155 -24.74 -8.85 -11.75
C PRO A 155 -25.53 -9.57 -10.64
N THR A 156 -24.87 -10.02 -9.57
CA THR A 156 -25.60 -10.66 -8.45
C THR A 156 -26.35 -9.64 -7.59
N ALA A 157 -25.80 -8.42 -7.41
CA ALA A 157 -26.50 -7.34 -6.73
C ALA A 157 -27.80 -6.96 -7.49
N GLU A 158 -27.73 -6.85 -8.81
CA GLU A 158 -28.84 -6.56 -9.69
C GLU A 158 -29.90 -7.68 -9.68
N SER A 159 -29.47 -8.93 -9.86
CA SER A 159 -30.36 -10.10 -9.90
C SER A 159 -31.18 -10.25 -8.63
N HIS A 160 -30.60 -9.94 -7.49
CA HIS A 160 -31.25 -10.03 -6.18
C HIS A 160 -31.79 -8.70 -5.66
N ARG A 161 -31.64 -7.61 -6.41
CA ARG A 161 -32.13 -6.26 -6.07
C ARG A 161 -31.67 -5.78 -4.68
N ARG A 162 -30.38 -5.98 -4.38
CA ARG A 162 -29.78 -5.69 -3.07
C ARG A 162 -28.65 -4.66 -3.13
N VAL A 163 -28.27 -4.16 -1.99
CA VAL A 163 -27.04 -3.37 -1.84
C VAL A 163 -25.87 -4.32 -1.52
N MET A 164 -24.72 -4.08 -2.15
CA MET A 164 -23.46 -4.73 -1.83
C MET A 164 -22.50 -3.73 -1.23
N VAL A 165 -21.98 -4.02 -0.04
CA VAL A 165 -20.92 -3.26 0.61
C VAL A 165 -19.59 -3.99 0.36
N VAL A 166 -18.63 -3.32 -0.27
CA VAL A 166 -17.30 -3.86 -0.55
C VAL A 166 -16.29 -3.18 0.35
N GLU A 167 -15.77 -3.92 1.32
CA GLU A 167 -14.73 -3.43 2.22
C GLU A 167 -13.37 -3.54 1.58
N THR A 168 -12.63 -2.42 1.55
CA THR A 168 -11.29 -2.31 0.98
C THR A 168 -10.26 -2.00 2.06
N MET A 169 -9.00 -2.35 1.79
CA MET A 169 -7.86 -1.88 2.55
C MET A 169 -7.67 -0.37 2.39
N GLY A 170 -6.68 0.21 3.05
CA GLY A 170 -6.35 1.63 2.98
C GLY A 170 -5.91 2.22 4.32
N ARG A 171 -6.08 1.49 5.42
CA ARG A 171 -5.76 1.91 6.79
C ARG A 171 -6.36 3.28 7.13
N HIS A 172 -5.51 4.32 7.16
CA HIS A 172 -5.86 5.69 7.54
C HIS A 172 -6.06 6.62 6.34
N ALA A 173 -5.94 6.08 5.11
CA ALA A 173 -6.09 6.84 3.88
C ALA A 173 -7.15 6.22 2.96
N GLY A 174 -8.05 7.06 2.45
CA GLY A 174 -9.19 6.65 1.62
C GLY A 174 -8.88 6.46 0.14
N TRP A 175 -7.61 6.50 -0.27
CA TRP A 175 -7.20 6.47 -1.68
C TRP A 175 -7.77 5.28 -2.46
N ILE A 176 -7.66 4.06 -1.93
CA ILE A 176 -8.17 2.85 -2.60
C ILE A 176 -9.68 2.93 -2.75
N ALA A 177 -10.39 3.27 -1.66
CA ALA A 177 -11.86 3.34 -1.68
C ALA A 177 -12.37 4.41 -2.65
N CYS A 178 -11.75 5.60 -2.66
CA CYS A 178 -12.15 6.70 -3.52
C CYS A 178 -11.90 6.38 -5.01
N PHE A 179 -10.69 5.94 -5.36
CA PHE A 179 -10.36 5.59 -6.75
C PHE A 179 -11.23 4.43 -7.27
N ALA A 180 -11.40 3.40 -6.46
CA ALA A 180 -12.28 2.28 -6.83
C ALA A 180 -13.74 2.72 -6.93
N GLY A 181 -14.20 3.61 -6.05
CA GLY A 181 -15.55 4.18 -6.09
C GLY A 181 -15.82 4.91 -7.39
N ILE A 182 -14.90 5.78 -7.84
CA ILE A 182 -15.00 6.47 -9.13
C ILE A 182 -14.94 5.47 -10.28
N ALA A 183 -13.96 4.58 -10.28
CA ALA A 183 -13.74 3.61 -11.37
C ALA A 183 -14.91 2.64 -11.56
N THR A 184 -15.68 2.37 -10.51
CA THR A 184 -16.82 1.45 -10.54
C THR A 184 -18.16 2.15 -10.55
N ALA A 185 -18.22 3.48 -10.57
CA ALA A 185 -19.45 4.25 -10.39
C ALA A 185 -20.26 3.75 -9.17
N ALA A 186 -19.59 3.65 -8.01
CA ALA A 186 -20.23 3.24 -6.77
C ALA A 186 -21.31 4.25 -6.37
N ASP A 187 -22.34 3.78 -5.66
CA ASP A 187 -23.43 4.63 -5.19
C ASP A 187 -23.11 5.42 -3.94
N TYR A 188 -22.09 4.96 -3.19
CA TYR A 188 -21.54 5.68 -2.04
C TYR A 188 -20.14 5.19 -1.70
N VAL A 189 -19.29 6.07 -1.18
CA VAL A 189 -17.91 5.77 -0.79
C VAL A 189 -17.68 6.23 0.65
N LEU A 190 -17.07 5.37 1.47
CA LEU A 190 -16.73 5.65 2.87
C LEU A 190 -15.22 5.69 3.02
N ILE A 191 -14.69 6.80 3.51
CA ILE A 191 -13.26 7.04 3.70
C ILE A 191 -12.92 7.34 5.17
N PRO A 192 -11.68 7.15 5.63
CA PRO A 192 -11.29 7.43 7.02
C PRO A 192 -11.08 8.90 7.34
N GLU A 193 -10.91 9.76 6.33
CA GLU A 193 -10.64 11.19 6.48
C GLU A 193 -11.86 11.96 7.00
N GLU A 194 -13.06 11.45 6.73
CA GLU A 194 -14.32 12.04 7.20
C GLU A 194 -15.15 11.03 8.01
N GLU A 195 -15.92 11.55 8.98
CA GLU A 195 -16.90 10.72 9.67
C GLU A 195 -18.06 10.37 8.74
N VAL A 196 -18.46 9.12 8.74
CA VAL A 196 -19.52 8.60 7.85
C VAL A 196 -20.87 9.26 8.16
N ASN A 197 -21.44 9.96 7.19
CA ASN A 197 -22.78 10.47 7.27
C ASN A 197 -23.80 9.35 6.93
N VAL A 198 -24.20 8.59 7.96
CA VAL A 198 -25.11 7.44 7.83
C VAL A 198 -26.48 7.85 7.28
N GLU A 199 -26.98 9.02 7.68
CA GLU A 199 -28.30 9.53 7.21
C GLU A 199 -28.27 9.80 5.71
N GLU A 200 -27.24 10.49 5.25
CA GLU A 200 -27.06 10.81 3.84
C GLU A 200 -26.88 9.54 2.99
N MET A 201 -26.01 8.61 3.42
CA MET A 201 -25.82 7.33 2.74
C MET A 201 -27.16 6.59 2.55
N CYS A 202 -27.95 6.47 3.61
CA CYS A 202 -29.23 5.80 3.55
C CYS A 202 -30.26 6.57 2.67
N ARG A 203 -30.22 7.90 2.70
CA ARG A 203 -31.06 8.75 1.84
C ARG A 203 -30.74 8.51 0.37
N VAL A 204 -29.48 8.61 -0.02
CA VAL A 204 -29.02 8.40 -1.40
C VAL A 204 -29.46 7.03 -1.94
N LEU A 205 -29.26 5.96 -1.17
CA LEU A 205 -29.64 4.61 -1.58
C LEU A 205 -31.17 4.45 -1.77
N LYS A 206 -31.98 5.09 -0.91
CA LYS A 206 -33.44 5.10 -1.05
C LYS A 206 -33.90 5.88 -2.28
N GLU A 207 -33.35 7.09 -2.49
CA GLU A 207 -33.72 7.96 -3.62
C GLU A 207 -33.35 7.29 -4.96
N ARG A 208 -32.17 6.70 -5.07
CA ARG A 208 -31.77 5.94 -6.26
C ARG A 208 -32.70 4.74 -6.53
N ARG A 209 -33.12 4.04 -5.48
CA ARG A 209 -34.08 2.95 -5.62
C ARG A 209 -35.47 3.45 -6.08
N GLN A 210 -35.90 4.58 -5.56
CA GLN A 210 -37.19 5.22 -6.01
C GLN A 210 -37.06 5.71 -7.45
N ALA A 211 -35.89 6.17 -7.88
CA ALA A 211 -35.59 6.55 -9.27
C ALA A 211 -35.45 5.35 -10.24
N GLY A 212 -35.60 4.10 -9.74
CA GLY A 212 -35.63 2.90 -10.57
C GLY A 212 -34.33 2.07 -10.55
N LYS A 213 -33.27 2.49 -9.86
CA LYS A 213 -32.06 1.69 -9.70
C LYS A 213 -32.28 0.62 -8.63
N THR A 214 -32.45 -0.63 -9.05
CA THR A 214 -32.89 -1.73 -8.18
C THR A 214 -31.81 -2.28 -7.24
N TYR A 215 -30.53 -1.98 -7.46
CA TYR A 215 -29.40 -2.41 -6.65
C TYR A 215 -28.49 -1.23 -6.28
N GLY A 216 -27.55 -1.43 -5.34
CA GLY A 216 -26.57 -0.44 -4.96
C GLY A 216 -25.21 -1.05 -4.68
N MET A 217 -24.15 -0.26 -4.93
CA MET A 217 -22.76 -0.60 -4.63
C MET A 217 -22.18 0.46 -3.68
N VAL A 218 -21.70 0.03 -2.52
CA VAL A 218 -21.04 0.88 -1.52
C VAL A 218 -19.61 0.40 -1.33
N ILE A 219 -18.66 1.30 -1.48
CA ILE A 219 -17.25 1.01 -1.20
C ILE A 219 -16.91 1.57 0.17
N ALA A 220 -16.35 0.73 1.05
CA ALA A 220 -16.00 1.13 2.41
C ALA A 220 -14.51 0.86 2.69
N SER A 221 -13.73 1.90 2.97
CA SER A 221 -12.38 1.71 3.50
C SER A 221 -12.45 1.06 4.89
N GLU A 222 -11.58 0.10 5.17
CA GLU A 222 -11.48 -0.57 6.47
C GLU A 222 -11.25 0.40 7.65
N GLY A 223 -10.71 1.59 7.36
CA GLY A 223 -10.45 2.65 8.34
C GLY A 223 -11.55 3.70 8.47
N ALA A 224 -12.67 3.57 7.73
CA ALA A 224 -13.76 4.55 7.80
C ALA A 224 -14.37 4.61 9.21
N LYS A 225 -14.74 5.83 9.63
CA LYS A 225 -15.19 6.12 11.00
C LYS A 225 -16.71 6.25 11.03
N LEU A 226 -17.37 5.31 11.70
CA LEU A 226 -18.80 5.39 11.98
C LEU A 226 -19.05 6.23 13.25
N PRO A 227 -20.18 6.97 13.33
CA PRO A 227 -20.59 7.64 14.56
C PRO A 227 -20.66 6.66 15.73
N GLN A 228 -20.23 7.10 16.93
CA GLN A 228 -20.08 6.23 18.12
C GLN A 228 -21.39 5.66 18.69
N GLU A 229 -22.53 6.00 18.16
CA GLU A 229 -23.81 5.46 18.63
C GLU A 229 -23.95 3.97 18.31
N GLY A 230 -23.54 3.11 19.26
CA GLY A 230 -23.87 1.69 19.27
C GLY A 230 -22.85 0.72 18.74
N LEU A 231 -21.60 1.10 18.62
CA LEU A 231 -20.51 0.20 18.20
C LEU A 231 -19.79 -0.40 19.41
N VAL A 232 -19.86 -1.72 19.55
CA VAL A 232 -18.94 -2.50 20.40
C VAL A 232 -17.66 -2.67 19.59
N THR A 233 -16.61 -1.97 19.97
CA THR A 233 -15.27 -2.21 19.44
C THR A 233 -14.72 -3.48 20.07
N ASP A 234 -14.46 -4.51 19.26
CA ASP A 234 -13.66 -5.64 19.73
C ASP A 234 -12.25 -5.16 20.10
N THR A 235 -11.66 -5.77 21.13
CA THR A 235 -10.30 -5.49 21.60
C THR A 235 -9.31 -5.72 20.48
N ALA A 236 -8.72 -4.63 19.97
CA ALA A 236 -7.86 -4.67 18.80
C ALA A 236 -6.48 -5.24 19.15
N GLU A 237 -6.06 -6.29 18.45
CA GLU A 237 -4.67 -6.78 18.45
C GLU A 237 -3.74 -5.76 17.78
N VAL A 238 -2.57 -5.53 18.39
CA VAL A 238 -1.58 -4.56 17.94
C VAL A 238 -0.33 -5.30 17.41
N ASP A 239 0.20 -4.88 16.26
CA ASP A 239 1.40 -5.48 15.68
C ASP A 239 2.71 -4.91 16.27
N ASP A 240 3.85 -5.38 15.76
CA ASP A 240 5.20 -5.01 16.22
C ASP A 240 5.54 -3.53 16.04
N PHE A 241 4.81 -2.78 15.22
CA PHE A 241 4.96 -1.34 15.01
C PHE A 241 3.89 -0.51 15.75
N GLY A 242 2.97 -1.17 16.47
CA GLY A 242 1.93 -0.50 17.25
C GLY A 242 0.63 -0.26 16.46
N HIS A 243 0.47 -0.87 15.30
CA HIS A 243 -0.72 -0.71 14.48
C HIS A 243 -1.86 -1.63 14.92
N VAL A 244 -3.03 -1.05 15.08
CA VAL A 244 -4.29 -1.75 15.33
C VAL A 244 -4.72 -2.54 14.10
N ARG A 245 -5.23 -3.76 14.30
CA ARG A 245 -5.81 -4.56 13.22
C ARG A 245 -7.19 -4.01 12.89
N LEU A 246 -7.34 -3.44 11.69
CA LEU A 246 -8.59 -2.90 11.16
C LEU A 246 -9.37 -4.00 10.41
N GLY A 247 -10.69 -3.80 10.24
CA GLY A 247 -11.56 -4.67 9.45
C GLY A 247 -12.92 -4.90 10.10
N GLY A 248 -13.87 -5.38 9.30
CA GLY A 248 -15.23 -5.69 9.76
C GLY A 248 -16.22 -4.53 9.62
N ILE A 249 -15.78 -3.37 9.15
CA ILE A 249 -16.66 -2.22 8.93
C ILE A 249 -17.72 -2.51 7.86
N GLY A 250 -17.38 -3.28 6.84
CA GLY A 250 -18.30 -3.66 5.76
C GLY A 250 -19.56 -4.36 6.27
N LYS A 251 -19.40 -5.24 7.27
CA LYS A 251 -20.53 -5.89 7.94
C LYS A 251 -21.38 -4.87 8.67
N THR A 252 -20.77 -4.02 9.49
CA THR A 252 -21.48 -3.01 10.28
C THR A 252 -22.26 -2.04 9.39
N VAL A 253 -21.64 -1.58 8.31
CA VAL A 253 -22.30 -0.71 7.30
C VAL A 253 -23.47 -1.44 6.64
N ALA A 254 -23.32 -2.70 6.27
CA ALA A 254 -24.40 -3.50 5.68
C ALA A 254 -25.60 -3.63 6.64
N ASP A 255 -25.32 -3.94 7.91
CA ASP A 255 -26.37 -4.06 8.95
C ASP A 255 -27.09 -2.72 9.19
N ILE A 256 -26.37 -1.60 9.12
CA ILE A 256 -26.95 -0.25 9.24
C ILE A 256 -27.86 0.06 8.07
N ILE A 257 -27.40 -0.17 6.82
CA ILE A 257 -28.18 0.08 5.61
C ILE A 257 -29.46 -0.73 5.65
N GLU A 258 -29.38 -2.04 5.91
CA GLU A 258 -30.56 -2.92 5.94
C GLU A 258 -31.57 -2.48 7.00
N ARG A 259 -31.15 -2.17 8.21
CA ARG A 259 -32.03 -1.69 9.30
C ARG A 259 -32.71 -0.36 8.98
N ARG A 260 -31.97 0.61 8.38
CA ARG A 260 -32.50 1.98 8.17
C ARG A 260 -33.28 2.14 6.86
N THR A 261 -32.99 1.31 5.87
CA THR A 261 -33.59 1.43 4.54
C THR A 261 -34.61 0.34 4.23
N GLY A 262 -34.53 -0.81 4.89
CA GLY A 262 -35.28 -2.02 4.55
C GLY A 262 -34.80 -2.70 3.27
N ILE A 263 -33.68 -2.25 2.69
CA ILE A 263 -33.09 -2.84 1.48
C ILE A 263 -32.18 -3.98 1.92
N GLU A 264 -32.40 -5.18 1.38
CA GLU A 264 -31.51 -6.31 1.63
C GLU A 264 -30.08 -5.95 1.27
N THR A 265 -29.16 -6.12 2.20
CA THR A 265 -27.76 -5.72 2.04
C THR A 265 -26.82 -6.87 2.36
N ARG A 266 -25.76 -7.01 1.57
CA ARG A 266 -24.69 -7.98 1.80
C ARG A 266 -23.35 -7.26 1.78
N TYR A 267 -22.32 -7.88 2.35
CA TYR A 267 -20.97 -7.33 2.35
C TYR A 267 -19.95 -8.36 1.86
N VAL A 268 -18.85 -7.86 1.34
CA VAL A 268 -17.66 -8.63 0.98
C VAL A 268 -16.43 -7.87 1.46
N THR A 269 -15.55 -8.53 2.19
CA THR A 269 -14.25 -8.00 2.58
C THR A 269 -13.19 -8.53 1.63
N LEU A 270 -12.55 -7.66 0.84
CA LEU A 270 -11.52 -8.07 -0.12
C LEU A 270 -10.20 -8.41 0.56
N GLY A 271 -9.86 -7.68 1.61
CA GLY A 271 -8.67 -7.94 2.42
C GLY A 271 -7.41 -8.14 1.57
N HIS A 272 -6.64 -9.18 1.86
CA HIS A 272 -5.36 -9.47 1.21
C HIS A 272 -5.44 -9.83 -0.28
N LEU A 273 -6.62 -10.05 -0.87
CA LEU A 273 -6.75 -10.16 -2.33
C LEU A 273 -6.16 -8.93 -3.03
N GLN A 274 -6.30 -7.74 -2.44
CA GLN A 274 -5.77 -6.48 -2.96
C GLN A 274 -4.23 -6.42 -3.00
N ARG A 275 -3.54 -7.30 -2.30
CA ARG A 275 -2.07 -7.42 -2.28
C ARG A 275 -1.53 -8.46 -3.25
N GLY A 276 -2.40 -9.29 -3.82
CA GLY A 276 -2.03 -10.46 -4.59
C GLY A 276 -1.98 -10.24 -6.09
N GLY A 277 -1.61 -11.29 -6.79
CA GLY A 277 -1.63 -11.35 -8.25
C GLY A 277 -0.47 -10.63 -8.95
N PRO A 278 -0.42 -10.74 -10.28
CA PRO A 278 0.55 -10.05 -11.11
C PRO A 278 0.35 -8.53 -11.07
N PRO A 279 1.42 -7.73 -11.03
CA PRO A 279 1.30 -6.27 -11.08
C PRO A 279 0.70 -5.79 -12.41
N SER A 280 -0.08 -4.71 -12.36
CA SER A 280 -0.59 -4.01 -13.53
C SER A 280 0.55 -3.45 -14.40
N ALA A 281 0.24 -3.05 -15.62
CA ALA A 281 1.23 -2.42 -16.50
C ALA A 281 1.82 -1.14 -15.88
N PHE A 282 0.97 -0.33 -15.22
CA PHE A 282 1.42 0.89 -14.53
C PHE A 282 2.43 0.57 -13.43
N ASP A 283 2.10 -0.36 -12.55
CA ASP A 283 2.97 -0.72 -11.43
C ASP A 283 4.27 -1.40 -11.86
N ARG A 284 4.26 -2.20 -12.94
CA ARG A 284 5.49 -2.75 -13.53
C ARG A 284 6.43 -1.65 -14.01
N VAL A 285 5.88 -0.65 -14.71
CA VAL A 285 6.65 0.49 -15.24
C VAL A 285 7.14 1.36 -14.09
N LEU A 286 6.27 1.71 -13.13
CA LEU A 286 6.63 2.53 -11.98
C LEU A 286 7.71 1.86 -11.13
N GLY A 287 7.49 0.60 -10.72
CA GLY A 287 8.45 -0.16 -9.92
C GLY A 287 9.81 -0.29 -10.61
N THR A 288 9.83 -0.58 -11.93
CA THR A 288 11.08 -0.64 -12.70
C THR A 288 11.81 0.72 -12.70
N ARG A 289 11.09 1.82 -12.93
CA ARG A 289 11.69 3.17 -12.96
C ARG A 289 12.22 3.61 -11.60
N LEU A 290 11.48 3.34 -10.51
CA LEU A 290 11.94 3.60 -9.15
C LEU A 290 13.19 2.78 -8.82
N GLY A 291 13.22 1.50 -9.19
CA GLY A 291 14.39 0.63 -9.00
C GLY A 291 15.61 1.12 -9.77
N ILE A 292 15.45 1.56 -11.02
CA ILE A 292 16.54 2.15 -11.81
C ILE A 292 17.10 3.41 -11.14
N HIS A 293 16.21 4.29 -10.66
CA HIS A 293 16.64 5.53 -10.03
C HIS A 293 17.32 5.28 -8.68
N ALA A 294 16.79 4.35 -7.87
CA ALA A 294 17.45 3.93 -6.63
C ALA A 294 18.85 3.36 -6.88
N GLY A 295 19.01 2.52 -7.91
CA GLY A 295 20.32 2.02 -8.31
C GLY A 295 21.30 3.13 -8.74
N ARG A 296 20.81 4.19 -9.40
CA ARG A 296 21.64 5.37 -9.75
C ARG A 296 22.08 6.14 -8.51
N LEU A 297 21.16 6.44 -7.59
CA LEU A 297 21.48 7.14 -6.35
C LEU A 297 22.55 6.37 -5.51
N VAL A 298 22.44 5.04 -5.47
CA VAL A 298 23.45 4.19 -4.82
C VAL A 298 24.82 4.36 -5.48
N LEU A 299 24.89 4.29 -6.80
CA LEU A 299 26.16 4.41 -7.55
C LEU A 299 26.77 5.81 -7.45
N GLU A 300 25.95 6.82 -7.31
CA GLU A 300 26.32 8.22 -7.08
C GLU A 300 26.65 8.51 -5.61
N LYS A 301 26.44 7.53 -4.70
CA LYS A 301 26.59 7.65 -3.25
C LYS A 301 25.74 8.75 -2.63
N ASN A 302 24.58 9.02 -3.22
CA ASN A 302 23.63 10.02 -2.74
C ASN A 302 22.66 9.37 -1.73
N PHE A 303 23.15 9.08 -0.53
CA PHE A 303 22.44 8.34 0.51
C PHE A 303 21.50 9.22 1.34
N GLY A 304 20.59 8.58 2.08
CA GLY A 304 19.56 9.26 2.89
C GLY A 304 18.37 9.77 2.08
N MET A 305 18.29 9.36 0.80
CA MET A 305 17.24 9.76 -0.12
C MET A 305 16.19 8.67 -0.28
N MET A 306 14.98 9.06 -0.61
CA MET A 306 13.90 8.23 -1.12
C MET A 306 13.62 8.60 -2.57
N VAL A 307 13.47 7.60 -3.44
CA VAL A 307 12.99 7.81 -4.83
C VAL A 307 11.49 8.06 -4.83
N ALA A 308 10.99 8.90 -5.73
CA ALA A 308 9.60 9.32 -5.77
C ALA A 308 9.11 9.56 -7.21
N LEU A 309 7.81 9.48 -7.41
CA LEU A 309 7.14 9.92 -8.64
C LEU A 309 6.56 11.32 -8.43
N ARG A 310 6.83 12.25 -9.34
CA ARG A 310 6.14 13.54 -9.44
C ARG A 310 5.73 13.81 -10.88
N GLY A 311 4.43 13.83 -11.12
CA GLY A 311 3.88 13.80 -12.48
C GLY A 311 4.38 12.57 -13.25
N LEU A 312 5.13 12.78 -14.32
CA LEU A 312 5.75 11.70 -15.10
C LEU A 312 7.24 11.48 -14.78
N LYS A 313 7.83 12.24 -13.87
CA LYS A 313 9.26 12.19 -13.57
C LYS A 313 9.53 11.39 -12.32
N ILE A 314 10.59 10.56 -12.35
CA ILE A 314 11.16 10.01 -11.13
C ILE A 314 12.16 11.03 -10.59
N VAL A 315 11.95 11.39 -9.35
CA VAL A 315 12.76 12.34 -8.58
C VAL A 315 13.24 11.67 -7.30
N SER A 316 13.94 12.39 -6.45
CA SER A 316 14.30 11.95 -5.10
C SER A 316 14.03 13.07 -4.09
N ASP A 317 13.66 12.68 -2.89
CA ASP A 317 13.53 13.56 -1.72
C ASP A 317 14.27 12.92 -0.55
N THR A 318 14.50 13.65 0.53
CA THR A 318 15.15 13.08 1.70
C THR A 318 14.22 12.13 2.44
N LEU A 319 14.77 11.06 3.02
CA LEU A 319 14.00 10.19 3.92
C LEU A 319 13.41 10.98 5.10
N ALA A 320 14.05 12.06 5.51
CA ALA A 320 13.57 12.92 6.57
C ALA A 320 12.23 13.60 6.22
N ASN A 321 12.06 14.03 4.98
CA ASN A 321 10.84 14.67 4.51
C ASN A 321 9.73 13.65 4.21
N ALA A 322 10.11 12.47 3.71
CA ALA A 322 9.18 11.48 3.17
C ALA A 322 8.53 10.57 4.23
N VAL A 323 9.12 10.49 5.43
CA VAL A 323 8.74 9.52 6.46
C VAL A 323 8.17 10.21 7.70
N GLY A 324 7.10 9.62 8.24
CA GLY A 324 6.46 10.10 9.48
C GLY A 324 5.30 11.07 9.25
N ARG A 325 4.84 11.20 8.00
CA ARG A 325 3.61 11.89 7.63
C ARG A 325 2.80 10.99 6.71
N ASN A 326 1.57 10.69 7.10
CA ASN A 326 0.64 10.01 6.21
C ASN A 326 0.10 11.02 5.21
N ARG A 327 0.11 10.64 3.94
CA ARG A 327 -0.56 11.36 2.86
C ARG A 327 -2.03 10.95 2.85
N GLU A 328 -2.85 11.79 3.43
CA GLU A 328 -4.31 11.63 3.42
C GLU A 328 -4.88 11.90 2.02
N LEU A 329 -6.08 11.39 1.75
CA LEU A 329 -6.82 11.70 0.54
C LEU A 329 -7.21 13.19 0.55
N ASP A 330 -6.99 13.86 -0.57
CA ASP A 330 -7.48 15.20 -0.78
C ASP A 330 -9.03 15.17 -0.87
N LEU A 331 -9.67 15.89 0.05
CA LEU A 331 -11.14 15.93 0.10
C LEU A 331 -11.75 16.61 -1.13
N ASP A 332 -11.03 17.51 -1.80
CA ASP A 332 -11.50 18.09 -3.05
C ASP A 332 -11.58 17.02 -4.15
N PHE A 333 -10.63 16.08 -4.18
CA PHE A 333 -10.71 14.92 -5.07
C PHE A 333 -11.88 13.98 -4.70
N MET A 334 -12.16 13.81 -3.41
CA MET A 334 -13.34 13.04 -2.98
C MET A 334 -14.65 13.69 -3.44
N ARG A 335 -14.74 15.04 -3.41
CA ARG A 335 -15.92 15.78 -3.90
C ARG A 335 -16.19 15.56 -5.38
N GLU A 336 -15.16 15.35 -6.21
CA GLU A 336 -15.36 14.96 -7.61
C GLU A 336 -16.11 13.62 -7.71
N ALA A 337 -15.78 12.65 -6.84
CA ALA A 337 -16.51 11.38 -6.78
C ALA A 337 -17.98 11.58 -6.33
N GLU A 338 -18.21 12.51 -5.42
CA GLU A 338 -19.55 12.81 -4.88
C GLU A 338 -20.53 13.34 -5.92
N GLU A 339 -20.07 14.03 -6.96
CA GLU A 339 -20.88 14.48 -8.08
C GLU A 339 -21.65 13.34 -8.76
N PHE A 340 -21.14 12.10 -8.69
CA PHE A 340 -21.76 10.95 -9.32
C PHE A 340 -22.84 10.27 -8.45
N TYR A 341 -22.88 10.52 -7.14
CA TYR A 341 -23.84 9.84 -6.27
C TYR A 341 -24.65 10.74 -5.35
N LYS A 342 -24.25 11.96 -5.06
CA LYS A 342 -25.01 12.88 -4.20
C LYS A 342 -26.28 13.44 -4.87
N HIS A 343 -26.30 13.44 -6.19
CA HIS A 343 -27.44 13.92 -6.98
C HIS A 343 -28.11 12.75 -7.74
N VAL A 344 -29.40 12.57 -7.54
CA VAL A 344 -30.22 11.54 -8.20
C VAL A 344 -30.91 12.12 -9.43
#